data_47984bbe33525a7179994ec7acf1851b
#
_entry.id   47984bbe33525a7179994ec7acf1851b
#
_cell.length_a   1.000
_cell.length_b   1.000
_cell.length_c   1.000
_cell.angle_alpha   90.00
_cell.angle_beta   90.00
_cell.angle_gamma   90.00
#
_symmetry.space_group_name_H-M   'P 1'
#
loop_
_entity.id
_entity.type
_entity.pdbx_description
1 polymer ?
#
loop_
_entity_poly.entity_id
_entity_poly.type
_entity_poly.pdbx_seq_one_letter_code
_entity_poly.pdbx_strand_id
1 'polypeptide(L)'
;MEQIFLAQTRRKQDLEWLQAALAGQGQVLNVGETLDEVLGLMDMTGSCLVFIGLSREGQTSQCALIEALLDMRPMVVVVALGDGLDNQLVLNAMRAGARDFIAYGSRSSEVLGLVRRLTQRLPQLPPSREQGELTLLYGLQPDADAALLAVHLALQIQARGQRTLYVDLGVPRGESLELFGMESSFCFGDALRHIRRLDSNLIESAFARHPDGLRVLPHGPDDDALERFSLGELFLLLGSLRQHFQHVLVNLCGQPDCDGLRSFVNHAQRLFWCVDQSVPNCRRNLALLNLWRSKGIKLDHARLLVDRYQPAVAPGLPELSKTF
;
A
#
# COMPACT_ATOMS: atom_id res chain seq x y z
N MET A 1 -7.14 -8.91 9.24
CA MET A 1 -6.01 -8.29 8.52
C MET A 1 -5.54 -9.27 7.46
N GLU A 2 -5.33 -8.81 6.24
CA GLU A 2 -4.72 -9.60 5.18
C GLU A 2 -3.25 -9.78 5.52
N GLN A 3 -2.75 -11.01 5.41
CA GLN A 3 -1.37 -11.31 5.78
C GLN A 3 -0.43 -10.74 4.70
N ILE A 4 0.65 -10.07 5.12
CA ILE A 4 1.64 -9.54 4.20
C ILE A 4 2.86 -10.46 4.24
N PHE A 5 3.32 -10.85 3.06
CA PHE A 5 4.52 -11.64 2.86
C PHE A 5 5.56 -10.78 2.16
N LEU A 6 6.79 -10.86 2.62
CA LEU A 6 7.90 -10.16 1.99
C LEU A 6 8.66 -11.13 1.09
N ALA A 7 9.01 -10.71 -0.12
CA ALA A 7 9.77 -11.52 -1.05
C ALA A 7 10.89 -10.70 -1.70
N GLN A 8 12.11 -11.16 -1.57
CA GLN A 8 13.26 -10.66 -2.32
C GLN A 8 13.48 -11.57 -3.52
N THR A 9 13.13 -11.11 -4.71
CA THR A 9 13.33 -11.82 -5.97
C THR A 9 13.86 -10.89 -7.04
N ARG A 10 14.82 -11.37 -7.85
CA ARG A 10 15.39 -10.58 -8.95
C ARG A 10 14.56 -10.63 -10.23
N ARG A 11 13.83 -11.74 -10.43
CA ARG A 11 13.05 -11.96 -11.64
C ARG A 11 11.58 -11.66 -11.38
N LYS A 12 11.00 -10.86 -12.23
CA LYS A 12 9.58 -10.51 -12.16
C LYS A 12 8.67 -11.75 -12.23
N GLN A 13 9.03 -12.73 -13.04
CA GLN A 13 8.29 -14.00 -13.18
C GLN A 13 8.22 -14.80 -11.87
N ASP A 14 9.29 -14.79 -11.08
CA ASP A 14 9.34 -15.51 -9.80
C ASP A 14 8.42 -14.84 -8.78
N LEU A 15 8.37 -13.51 -8.80
CA LEU A 15 7.45 -12.74 -7.97
C LEU A 15 5.99 -12.99 -8.37
N GLU A 16 5.68 -12.91 -9.66
CA GLU A 16 4.33 -13.16 -10.20
C GLU A 16 3.85 -14.59 -9.88
N TRP A 17 4.74 -15.55 -10.01
CA TRP A 17 4.46 -16.93 -9.60
C TRP A 17 4.14 -17.05 -8.11
N LEU A 18 4.93 -16.42 -7.24
CA LEU A 18 4.71 -16.47 -5.80
C LEU A 18 3.41 -15.75 -5.41
N GLN A 19 3.12 -14.60 -6.04
CA GLN A 19 1.86 -13.87 -5.86
C GLN A 19 0.65 -14.72 -6.26
N ALA A 20 0.73 -15.40 -7.41
CA ALA A 20 -0.32 -16.31 -7.86
C ALA A 20 -0.47 -17.52 -6.92
N ALA A 21 0.64 -18.07 -6.41
CA ALA A 21 0.61 -19.18 -5.47
C ALA A 21 0.01 -18.84 -4.11
N LEU A 22 0.17 -17.58 -3.66
CA LEU A 22 -0.34 -17.09 -2.37
C LEU A 22 -1.64 -16.27 -2.50
N ALA A 23 -2.23 -16.21 -3.69
CA ALA A 23 -3.51 -15.55 -3.92
C ALA A 23 -4.59 -16.09 -2.94
N GLY A 24 -5.24 -15.18 -2.22
CA GLY A 24 -6.25 -15.52 -1.21
C GLY A 24 -5.72 -15.84 0.20
N GLN A 25 -4.40 -15.85 0.43
CA GLN A 25 -3.80 -15.93 1.77
C GLN A 25 -3.26 -14.57 2.25
N GLY A 26 -2.81 -13.75 1.32
CA GLY A 26 -2.26 -12.43 1.64
C GLY A 26 -1.57 -11.81 0.44
N GLN A 27 -1.01 -10.62 0.64
CA GLN A 27 -0.30 -9.87 -0.37
C GLN A 27 1.21 -10.14 -0.28
N VAL A 28 1.86 -10.35 -1.43
CA VAL A 28 3.32 -10.50 -1.52
C VAL A 28 3.91 -9.16 -1.98
N LEU A 29 4.77 -8.59 -1.13
CA LEU A 29 5.52 -7.37 -1.44
C LEU A 29 6.95 -7.73 -1.84
N ASN A 30 7.41 -7.22 -2.98
CA ASN A 30 8.81 -7.35 -3.35
C ASN A 30 9.66 -6.38 -2.54
N VAL A 31 10.77 -6.88 -1.98
CA VAL A 31 11.74 -6.10 -1.21
C VAL A 31 13.03 -5.97 -1.98
N GLY A 32 13.77 -4.90 -1.71
CA GLY A 32 15.10 -4.71 -2.24
C GLY A 32 16.12 -5.71 -1.72
N GLU A 33 17.35 -5.61 -2.21
CA GLU A 33 18.44 -6.56 -1.91
C GLU A 33 19.20 -6.22 -0.61
N THR A 34 18.87 -5.11 0.06
CA THR A 34 19.58 -4.66 1.24
C THR A 34 18.88 -5.09 2.53
N LEU A 35 19.68 -5.40 3.56
CA LEU A 35 19.19 -5.77 4.89
C LEU A 35 18.25 -4.70 5.46
N ASP A 36 18.62 -3.41 5.34
CA ASP A 36 17.84 -2.29 5.86
C ASP A 36 16.45 -2.17 5.23
N GLU A 37 16.33 -2.47 3.92
CA GLU A 37 15.04 -2.48 3.23
C GLU A 37 14.13 -3.60 3.73
N VAL A 38 14.70 -4.80 3.92
CA VAL A 38 13.96 -5.94 4.46
C VAL A 38 13.49 -5.66 5.89
N LEU A 39 14.39 -5.18 6.75
CA LEU A 39 14.08 -4.85 8.14
C LEU A 39 13.04 -3.72 8.24
N GLY A 40 13.18 -2.66 7.42
CA GLY A 40 12.23 -1.56 7.38
C GLY A 40 10.82 -2.04 7.01
N LEU A 41 10.70 -2.89 5.98
CA LEU A 41 9.41 -3.47 5.60
C LEU A 41 8.86 -4.43 6.66
N MET A 42 9.70 -5.21 7.32
CA MET A 42 9.27 -6.06 8.42
C MET A 42 8.69 -5.26 9.58
N ASP A 43 9.37 -4.20 10.00
CA ASP A 43 8.93 -3.34 11.11
C ASP A 43 7.59 -2.64 10.78
N MET A 44 7.36 -2.33 9.52
CA MET A 44 6.13 -1.67 9.07
C MET A 44 4.96 -2.64 8.85
N THR A 45 5.24 -3.83 8.34
CA THR A 45 4.20 -4.83 8.04
C THR A 45 3.87 -5.73 9.22
N GLY A 46 4.77 -5.82 10.20
CA GLY A 46 4.73 -6.86 11.22
C GLY A 46 4.96 -8.27 10.65
N SER A 47 5.43 -8.38 9.40
CA SER A 47 5.67 -9.67 8.76
C SER A 47 6.90 -10.34 9.36
N CYS A 48 6.71 -11.57 9.82
CA CYS A 48 7.80 -12.43 10.30
C CYS A 48 8.17 -13.53 9.29
N LEU A 49 7.59 -13.52 8.10
CA LEU A 49 7.88 -14.49 7.04
C LEU A 49 8.43 -13.77 5.81
N VAL A 50 9.65 -14.14 5.44
CA VAL A 50 10.37 -13.53 4.31
C VAL A 50 10.81 -14.62 3.35
N PHE A 51 10.51 -14.42 2.06
CA PHE A 51 10.98 -15.27 0.97
C PHE A 51 12.23 -14.64 0.35
N ILE A 52 13.30 -15.42 0.20
CA ILE A 52 14.55 -14.96 -0.42
C ILE A 52 14.88 -15.84 -1.61
N GLY A 53 14.88 -15.25 -2.80
CA GLY A 53 15.23 -15.89 -4.05
C GLY A 53 16.75 -16.10 -4.17
N LEU A 54 17.16 -17.34 -4.36
CA LEU A 54 18.56 -17.74 -4.54
C LEU A 54 18.85 -18.01 -6.01
N SER A 55 20.03 -17.56 -6.44
CA SER A 55 20.57 -17.84 -7.77
C SER A 55 22.04 -18.21 -7.65
N ARG A 56 22.57 -19.00 -8.60
CA ARG A 56 24.00 -19.40 -8.59
C ARG A 56 24.96 -18.21 -8.55
N GLU A 57 24.64 -17.15 -9.28
CA GLU A 57 25.48 -15.95 -9.37
C GLU A 57 25.43 -15.07 -8.13
N GLY A 58 24.29 -15.05 -7.42
CA GLY A 58 24.05 -14.22 -6.24
C GLY A 58 24.09 -14.96 -4.92
N GLN A 59 24.38 -16.24 -4.89
CA GLN A 59 24.26 -17.11 -3.74
C GLN A 59 24.96 -16.58 -2.49
N THR A 60 26.18 -16.09 -2.62
CA THR A 60 26.96 -15.61 -1.47
C THR A 60 26.31 -14.41 -0.81
N SER A 61 25.84 -13.43 -1.59
CA SER A 61 25.19 -12.22 -1.06
C SER A 61 23.80 -12.55 -0.49
N GLN A 62 23.08 -13.48 -1.11
CA GLN A 62 21.75 -13.88 -0.66
C GLN A 62 21.80 -14.72 0.62
N CYS A 63 22.78 -15.64 0.76
CA CYS A 63 23.01 -16.34 2.01
C CYS A 63 23.47 -15.40 3.14
N ALA A 64 24.37 -14.45 2.85
CA ALA A 64 24.75 -13.43 3.82
C ALA A 64 23.57 -12.56 4.27
N LEU A 65 22.63 -12.24 3.37
CA LEU A 65 21.41 -11.55 3.73
C LEU A 65 20.53 -12.38 4.68
N ILE A 66 20.40 -13.68 4.44
CA ILE A 66 19.66 -14.58 5.33
C ILE A 66 20.30 -14.61 6.72
N GLU A 67 21.62 -14.79 6.82
CA GLU A 67 22.35 -14.80 8.07
C GLU A 67 22.19 -13.49 8.84
N ALA A 68 22.44 -12.36 8.18
CA ALA A 68 22.31 -11.04 8.78
C ALA A 68 20.86 -10.73 9.25
N LEU A 69 19.88 -11.18 8.50
CA LEU A 69 18.47 -11.01 8.87
C LEU A 69 18.12 -11.81 10.13
N LEU A 70 18.59 -13.04 10.24
CA LEU A 70 18.37 -13.89 11.41
C LEU A 70 19.14 -13.42 12.64
N ASP A 71 20.33 -12.85 12.46
CA ASP A 71 21.11 -12.24 13.55
C ASP A 71 20.37 -11.02 14.12
N MET A 72 19.82 -10.18 13.26
CA MET A 72 19.10 -8.97 13.68
C MET A 72 17.68 -9.26 14.18
N ARG A 73 17.05 -10.29 13.68
CA ARG A 73 15.65 -10.69 14.00
C ARG A 73 15.54 -12.22 14.15
N PRO A 74 15.93 -12.79 15.29
CA PRO A 74 15.94 -14.25 15.50
C PRO A 74 14.57 -14.95 15.35
N MET A 75 13.47 -14.17 15.47
CA MET A 75 12.09 -14.71 15.34
C MET A 75 11.57 -14.73 13.90
N VAL A 76 12.36 -14.22 12.95
CA VAL A 76 11.99 -14.26 11.54
C VAL A 76 12.08 -15.65 10.97
N VAL A 77 11.14 -16.00 10.13
CA VAL A 77 11.18 -17.22 9.34
C VAL A 77 11.54 -16.88 7.90
N VAL A 78 12.68 -17.35 7.46
CA VAL A 78 13.14 -17.19 6.09
C VAL A 78 12.85 -18.46 5.31
N VAL A 79 12.18 -18.33 4.16
CA VAL A 79 11.96 -19.39 3.20
C VAL A 79 12.77 -19.07 1.94
N ALA A 80 13.68 -19.94 1.59
CA ALA A 80 14.46 -19.78 0.38
C ALA A 80 13.67 -20.22 -0.86
N LEU A 81 13.82 -19.48 -1.95
CA LEU A 81 13.26 -19.82 -3.27
C LEU A 81 14.40 -20.08 -4.24
N GLY A 82 14.29 -21.08 -5.11
CA GLY A 82 15.36 -21.33 -6.07
C GLY A 82 15.07 -22.51 -7.00
N ASP A 83 16.09 -22.90 -7.76
CA ASP A 83 16.03 -24.11 -8.59
C ASP A 83 16.11 -25.36 -7.71
N GLY A 84 15.04 -26.14 -7.68
CA GLY A 84 14.95 -27.37 -6.89
C GLY A 84 15.86 -28.49 -7.37
N LEU A 85 16.43 -28.36 -8.55
CA LEU A 85 17.42 -29.36 -9.09
C LEU A 85 18.85 -29.07 -8.61
N ASP A 86 19.08 -27.89 -8.02
CA ASP A 86 20.39 -27.52 -7.51
C ASP A 86 20.52 -27.82 -6.02
N ASN A 87 20.95 -29.01 -5.69
CA ASN A 87 21.15 -29.47 -4.32
C ASN A 87 22.11 -28.54 -3.51
N GLN A 88 23.06 -27.89 -4.20
CA GLN A 88 24.02 -27.03 -3.54
C GLN A 88 23.33 -25.72 -3.07
N LEU A 89 22.43 -25.18 -3.88
CA LEU A 89 21.60 -24.02 -3.47
C LEU A 89 20.76 -24.34 -2.24
N VAL A 90 20.11 -25.48 -2.23
CA VAL A 90 19.29 -25.94 -1.10
C VAL A 90 20.14 -26.07 0.17
N LEU A 91 21.30 -26.75 0.09
CA LEU A 91 22.18 -26.95 1.23
C LEU A 91 22.72 -25.61 1.78
N ASN A 92 23.10 -24.68 0.90
CA ASN A 92 23.63 -23.40 1.34
C ASN A 92 22.54 -22.50 1.95
N ALA A 93 21.32 -22.54 1.41
CA ALA A 93 20.17 -21.86 2.02
C ALA A 93 19.90 -22.35 3.45
N MET A 94 19.87 -23.66 3.63
CA MET A 94 19.62 -24.27 4.95
C MET A 94 20.77 -23.98 5.94
N ARG A 95 22.03 -23.97 5.47
CA ARG A 95 23.19 -23.60 6.30
C ARG A 95 23.17 -22.12 6.71
N ALA A 96 22.69 -21.23 5.83
CA ALA A 96 22.50 -19.83 6.14
C ALA A 96 21.34 -19.59 7.13
N GLY A 97 20.56 -20.63 7.47
CA GLY A 97 19.49 -20.56 8.44
C GLY A 97 18.09 -20.46 7.86
N ALA A 98 17.91 -20.60 6.55
CA ALA A 98 16.57 -20.69 5.97
C ALA A 98 15.78 -21.85 6.60
N ARG A 99 14.52 -21.59 6.93
CA ARG A 99 13.64 -22.57 7.59
C ARG A 99 13.14 -23.65 6.66
N ASP A 100 12.97 -23.29 5.40
CA ASP A 100 12.51 -24.21 4.34
C ASP A 100 12.96 -23.68 2.98
N PHE A 101 12.82 -24.51 1.95
CA PHE A 101 13.16 -24.21 0.57
C PHE A 101 11.99 -24.58 -0.35
N ILE A 102 11.61 -23.68 -1.25
CA ILE A 102 10.58 -23.91 -2.26
C ILE A 102 11.23 -23.80 -3.65
N ALA A 103 11.05 -24.82 -4.46
CA ALA A 103 11.48 -24.79 -5.85
C ALA A 103 10.57 -23.88 -6.68
N TYR A 104 11.14 -23.05 -7.54
CA TYR A 104 10.36 -22.29 -8.51
C TYR A 104 9.48 -23.23 -9.35
N GLY A 105 8.23 -22.82 -9.57
CA GLY A 105 7.25 -23.62 -10.31
C GLY A 105 6.58 -24.73 -9.48
N SER A 106 6.85 -24.85 -8.19
CA SER A 106 6.09 -25.72 -7.29
C SER A 106 4.59 -25.43 -7.35
N ARG A 107 3.76 -26.44 -7.10
CA ARG A 107 2.30 -26.30 -7.14
C ARG A 107 1.83 -25.35 -6.04
N SER A 108 0.86 -24.49 -6.37
CA SER A 108 0.29 -23.54 -5.40
C SER A 108 -0.18 -24.22 -4.10
N SER A 109 -0.70 -25.45 -4.17
CA SER A 109 -1.12 -26.21 -2.99
C SER A 109 0.03 -26.56 -2.03
N GLU A 110 1.23 -26.80 -2.57
CA GLU A 110 2.44 -27.11 -1.78
C GLU A 110 2.94 -25.83 -1.09
N VAL A 111 3.01 -24.71 -1.84
CA VAL A 111 3.39 -23.40 -1.31
C VAL A 111 2.42 -22.98 -0.21
N LEU A 112 1.12 -23.08 -0.45
CA LEU A 112 0.08 -22.77 0.54
C LEU A 112 0.17 -23.66 1.77
N GLY A 113 0.39 -24.96 1.60
CA GLY A 113 0.53 -25.92 2.70
C GLY A 113 1.73 -25.58 3.58
N LEU A 114 2.84 -25.18 2.99
CA LEU A 114 4.04 -24.77 3.71
C LEU A 114 3.80 -23.46 4.47
N VAL A 115 3.32 -22.43 3.78
CA VAL A 115 3.07 -21.13 4.37
C VAL A 115 2.09 -21.22 5.54
N ARG A 116 1.00 -21.98 5.41
CA ARG A 116 0.06 -22.20 6.52
C ARG A 116 0.72 -22.86 7.74
N ARG A 117 1.58 -23.86 7.54
CA ARG A 117 2.31 -24.50 8.65
C ARG A 117 3.27 -23.54 9.34
N LEU A 118 3.95 -22.69 8.56
CA LEU A 118 4.87 -21.72 9.11
C LEU A 118 4.14 -20.59 9.84
N THR A 119 3.08 -20.04 9.25
CA THR A 119 2.32 -18.93 9.85
C THR A 119 1.57 -19.30 11.12
N GLN A 120 1.10 -20.54 11.25
CA GLN A 120 0.48 -21.02 12.50
C GLN A 120 1.43 -21.03 13.71
N ARG A 121 2.73 -21.02 13.47
CA ARG A 121 3.78 -21.06 14.51
C ARG A 121 4.50 -19.74 14.71
N LEU A 122 4.17 -18.72 13.90
CA LEU A 122 4.77 -17.41 14.03
C LEU A 122 4.13 -16.67 15.21
N PRO A 123 4.94 -16.05 16.09
CA PRO A 123 4.39 -15.08 17.02
C PRO A 123 3.80 -13.92 16.22
N GLN A 124 2.54 -13.59 16.49
CA GLN A 124 1.99 -12.32 16.02
C GLN A 124 2.68 -11.21 16.82
N LEU A 125 3.69 -10.60 16.24
CA LEU A 125 4.24 -9.36 16.78
C LEU A 125 3.16 -8.28 16.63
N PRO A 126 2.72 -7.65 17.72
CA PRO A 126 1.87 -6.48 17.58
C PRO A 126 2.64 -5.44 16.74
N PRO A 127 1.97 -4.70 15.86
CA PRO A 127 2.60 -3.59 15.15
C PRO A 127 3.25 -2.67 16.18
N SER A 128 4.51 -2.36 16.03
CA SER A 128 5.37 -1.76 17.07
C SER A 128 5.00 -0.32 17.46
N ARG A 129 4.00 0.29 16.79
CA ARG A 129 3.38 1.59 17.11
C ARG A 129 1.94 1.63 16.62
N GLU A 130 1.07 2.34 17.35
CA GLU A 130 -0.24 2.72 16.84
C GLU A 130 -0.09 3.52 15.55
N GLN A 131 -0.44 2.90 14.43
CA GLN A 131 -0.42 3.57 13.14
C GLN A 131 -1.63 4.49 13.02
N GLY A 132 -1.42 5.68 12.49
CA GLY A 132 -2.49 6.62 12.19
C GLY A 132 -3.54 6.04 11.23
N GLU A 133 -4.74 6.55 11.30
CA GLU A 133 -5.86 6.12 10.45
C GLU A 133 -5.66 6.59 9.01
N LEU A 134 -5.84 5.70 8.03
CA LEU A 134 -5.81 6.01 6.61
C LEU A 134 -7.23 6.08 6.07
N THR A 135 -7.63 7.26 5.61
CA THR A 135 -8.91 7.50 4.93
C THR A 135 -8.66 7.88 3.47
N LEU A 136 -9.38 7.25 2.57
CA LEU A 136 -9.31 7.53 1.13
C LEU A 136 -10.60 8.15 0.63
N LEU A 137 -10.47 9.10 -0.30
CA LEU A 137 -11.54 9.51 -1.21
C LEU A 137 -11.21 8.98 -2.60
N TYR A 138 -12.14 8.28 -3.22
CA TYR A 138 -11.98 7.77 -4.56
C TYR A 138 -13.28 7.85 -5.35
N GLY A 139 -13.19 8.28 -6.58
CA GLY A 139 -14.22 8.22 -7.61
C GLY A 139 -13.54 8.03 -8.95
N LEU A 140 -14.13 7.25 -9.85
CA LEU A 140 -13.51 6.91 -11.14
C LEU A 140 -13.32 8.11 -12.06
N GLN A 141 -14.11 9.16 -11.87
CA GLN A 141 -14.07 10.37 -12.72
C GLN A 141 -13.20 11.44 -12.06
N PRO A 142 -12.41 12.18 -12.86
CA PRO A 142 -11.81 13.43 -12.41
C PRO A 142 -12.90 14.37 -11.89
N ASP A 143 -12.71 14.93 -10.70
CA ASP A 143 -13.71 15.78 -10.06
C ASP A 143 -13.06 16.82 -9.15
N ALA A 144 -13.15 18.09 -9.53
CA ALA A 144 -12.64 19.21 -8.72
C ALA A 144 -13.42 19.38 -7.40
N ASP A 145 -14.72 19.06 -7.38
CA ASP A 145 -15.52 19.12 -6.16
C ASP A 145 -15.11 18.05 -5.15
N ALA A 146 -14.57 16.93 -5.60
CA ALA A 146 -13.97 15.93 -4.71
C ALA A 146 -12.72 16.48 -3.99
N ALA A 147 -11.92 17.31 -4.65
CA ALA A 147 -10.80 18.01 -4.02
C ALA A 147 -11.30 18.98 -2.94
N LEU A 148 -12.34 19.76 -3.23
CA LEU A 148 -12.98 20.66 -2.25
C LEU A 148 -13.49 19.91 -1.02
N LEU A 149 -14.18 18.78 -1.23
CA LEU A 149 -14.66 17.93 -0.15
C LEU A 149 -13.50 17.40 0.70
N ALA A 150 -12.44 16.91 0.04
CA ALA A 150 -11.27 16.36 0.71
C ALA A 150 -10.54 17.42 1.56
N VAL A 151 -10.39 18.63 1.04
CA VAL A 151 -9.83 19.80 1.75
C VAL A 151 -10.62 20.10 3.01
N HIS A 152 -11.94 20.23 2.89
CA HIS A 152 -12.80 20.50 4.05
C HIS A 152 -12.76 19.37 5.08
N LEU A 153 -12.75 18.13 4.64
CA LEU A 153 -12.66 16.96 5.54
C LEU A 153 -11.33 16.96 6.29
N ALA A 154 -10.20 17.24 5.61
CA ALA A 154 -8.89 17.33 6.23
C ALA A 154 -8.81 18.42 7.28
N LEU A 155 -9.33 19.61 6.97
CA LEU A 155 -9.39 20.73 7.92
C LEU A 155 -10.26 20.41 9.13
N GLN A 156 -11.40 19.75 8.94
CA GLN A 156 -12.27 19.35 10.05
C GLN A 156 -11.64 18.30 10.98
N ILE A 157 -10.87 17.37 10.42
CA ILE A 157 -10.13 16.37 11.22
C ILE A 157 -9.01 17.07 11.99
N GLN A 158 -8.26 17.98 11.34
CA GLN A 158 -7.23 18.78 11.98
C GLN A 158 -7.79 19.65 13.11
N ALA A 159 -8.94 20.30 12.90
CA ALA A 159 -9.61 21.14 13.90
C ALA A 159 -10.05 20.37 15.15
N ARG A 160 -10.19 19.03 15.08
CA ARG A 160 -10.44 18.17 16.24
C ARG A 160 -9.17 17.83 17.03
N GLY A 161 -8.05 18.46 16.72
CA GLY A 161 -6.77 18.27 17.39
C GLY A 161 -5.99 17.03 16.96
N GLN A 162 -6.37 16.38 15.85
CA GLN A 162 -5.65 15.26 15.31
C GLN A 162 -4.54 15.75 14.37
N ARG A 163 -3.31 15.27 14.56
CA ARG A 163 -2.21 15.55 13.60
C ARG A 163 -2.55 14.92 12.26
N THR A 164 -2.94 15.76 11.31
CA THR A 164 -3.48 15.31 10.02
C THR A 164 -2.52 15.64 8.88
N LEU A 165 -2.34 14.66 7.99
CA LEU A 165 -1.72 14.84 6.68
C LEU A 165 -2.81 14.71 5.61
N TYR A 166 -2.86 15.66 4.72
CA TYR A 166 -3.62 15.56 3.48
C TYR A 166 -2.67 15.26 2.30
N VAL A 167 -2.92 14.18 1.59
CA VAL A 167 -2.18 13.79 0.38
C VAL A 167 -3.11 13.96 -0.81
N ASP A 168 -2.74 14.84 -1.73
CA ASP A 168 -3.54 15.08 -2.93
C ASP A 168 -2.94 14.38 -4.15
N LEU A 169 -3.52 13.26 -4.50
CA LEU A 169 -3.23 12.52 -5.73
C LEU A 169 -4.42 12.57 -6.71
N GLY A 170 -5.37 13.48 -6.49
CA GLY A 170 -6.56 13.65 -7.31
C GLY A 170 -6.26 14.16 -8.72
N VAL A 171 -7.25 14.02 -9.59
CA VAL A 171 -7.26 14.56 -10.93
C VAL A 171 -8.51 15.44 -11.08
N PRO A 172 -8.37 16.71 -11.50
CA PRO A 172 -7.15 17.41 -11.92
C PRO A 172 -6.11 17.60 -10.82
N ARG A 173 -4.82 17.73 -11.22
CA ARG A 173 -3.72 17.93 -10.27
C ARG A 173 -3.66 19.39 -9.79
N GLY A 174 -3.28 19.58 -8.51
CA GLY A 174 -3.01 20.90 -7.97
C GLY A 174 -4.23 21.64 -7.41
N GLU A 175 -5.44 21.17 -7.66
CA GLU A 175 -6.69 21.80 -7.18
C GLU A 175 -6.68 22.08 -5.67
N SER A 176 -6.19 21.15 -4.87
CA SER A 176 -6.17 21.34 -3.41
C SER A 176 -5.22 22.43 -2.94
N LEU A 177 -4.06 22.62 -3.60
CA LEU A 177 -3.16 23.72 -3.27
C LEU A 177 -3.79 25.07 -3.56
N GLU A 178 -4.49 25.19 -4.70
CA GLU A 178 -5.24 26.40 -5.04
C GLU A 178 -6.35 26.68 -4.03
N LEU A 179 -7.10 25.67 -3.62
CA LEU A 179 -8.15 25.76 -2.60
C LEU A 179 -7.60 26.19 -1.23
N PHE A 180 -6.40 25.78 -0.86
CA PHE A 180 -5.72 26.22 0.36
C PHE A 180 -5.05 27.59 0.21
N GLY A 181 -4.90 28.13 -1.00
CA GLY A 181 -4.10 29.33 -1.27
C GLY A 181 -2.61 29.12 -0.95
N MET A 182 -2.09 27.93 -1.19
CA MET A 182 -0.74 27.51 -0.79
C MET A 182 0.09 27.10 -2.01
N GLU A 183 1.40 27.18 -1.84
CA GLU A 183 2.38 26.61 -2.77
C GLU A 183 3.18 25.52 -2.07
N SER A 184 3.65 24.55 -2.82
CA SER A 184 4.55 23.52 -2.33
C SER A 184 5.64 23.24 -3.35
N SER A 185 6.88 23.23 -2.90
CA SER A 185 8.05 22.79 -3.68
C SER A 185 8.40 21.33 -3.43
N PHE A 186 7.73 20.67 -2.47
CA PHE A 186 7.94 19.28 -2.13
C PHE A 186 6.65 18.50 -2.39
N CYS A 187 6.76 17.48 -3.23
CA CYS A 187 5.63 16.73 -3.76
C CYS A 187 5.68 15.25 -3.37
N PHE A 188 4.64 14.51 -3.71
CA PHE A 188 4.53 13.07 -3.43
C PHE A 188 5.68 12.26 -4.01
N GLY A 189 6.10 12.56 -5.24
CA GLY A 189 7.26 11.94 -5.86
C GLY A 189 8.57 12.23 -5.12
N ASP A 190 8.73 13.43 -4.53
CA ASP A 190 9.88 13.75 -3.69
C ASP A 190 9.87 12.91 -2.41
N ALA A 191 8.71 12.74 -1.79
CA ALA A 191 8.58 11.92 -0.59
C ALA A 191 8.97 10.46 -0.87
N LEU A 192 8.61 9.91 -2.04
CA LEU A 192 9.04 8.59 -2.48
C LEU A 192 10.55 8.51 -2.71
N ARG A 193 11.13 9.48 -3.42
CA ARG A 193 12.58 9.55 -3.65
C ARG A 193 13.41 9.65 -2.35
N HIS A 194 12.83 10.28 -1.32
CA HIS A 194 13.49 10.51 -0.03
C HIS A 194 12.96 9.62 1.10
N ILE A 195 12.28 8.53 0.79
CA ILE A 195 11.57 7.69 1.76
C ILE A 195 12.45 7.22 2.92
N ARG A 196 13.73 6.94 2.65
CA ARG A 196 14.72 6.53 3.67
C ARG A 196 15.11 7.65 4.65
N ARG A 197 14.80 8.90 4.33
CA ARG A 197 15.09 10.09 5.13
C ARG A 197 13.84 10.79 5.62
N LEU A 198 12.68 10.12 5.45
CA LEU A 198 11.40 10.67 5.86
C LEU A 198 11.25 10.58 7.38
N ASP A 199 11.82 11.56 8.05
CA ASP A 199 11.75 11.75 9.49
C ASP A 199 10.91 12.99 9.86
N SER A 200 10.74 13.22 11.14
CA SER A 200 10.00 14.38 11.65
C SER A 200 10.59 15.71 11.17
N ASN A 201 11.92 15.80 11.01
CA ASN A 201 12.57 17.04 10.59
C ASN A 201 12.27 17.34 9.12
N LEU A 202 12.35 16.34 8.24
CA LEU A 202 12.02 16.50 6.83
C LEU A 202 10.53 16.84 6.66
N ILE A 203 9.65 16.17 7.38
CA ILE A 203 8.20 16.46 7.35
C ILE A 203 7.93 17.90 7.78
N GLU A 204 8.53 18.35 8.90
CA GLU A 204 8.33 19.71 9.41
C GLU A 204 8.90 20.78 8.48
N SER A 205 9.99 20.53 7.79
CA SER A 205 10.67 21.52 6.93
C SER A 205 10.20 21.54 5.49
N ALA A 206 9.79 20.38 4.92
CA ALA A 206 9.52 20.23 3.50
C ALA A 206 8.03 20.16 3.14
N PHE A 207 7.18 19.57 4.01
CA PHE A 207 5.76 19.46 3.71
C PHE A 207 5.07 20.82 3.84
N ALA A 208 4.24 21.18 2.88
CA ALA A 208 3.45 22.39 2.95
C ALA A 208 2.58 22.40 4.21
N ARG A 209 2.47 23.59 4.86
CA ARG A 209 1.77 23.73 6.13
C ARG A 209 0.69 24.80 6.02
N HIS A 210 -0.56 24.40 6.21
CA HIS A 210 -1.68 25.32 6.37
C HIS A 210 -1.60 26.05 7.72
N PRO A 211 -2.10 27.30 7.84
CA PRO A 211 -2.12 28.04 9.10
C PRO A 211 -2.71 27.29 10.29
N ASP A 212 -3.73 26.46 10.07
CA ASP A 212 -4.37 25.61 11.10
C ASP A 212 -3.53 24.37 11.48
N GLY A 213 -2.32 24.23 10.94
CA GLY A 213 -1.39 23.17 11.28
C GLY A 213 -1.51 21.91 10.43
N LEU A 214 -2.50 21.81 9.53
CA LEU A 214 -2.62 20.71 8.56
C LEU A 214 -1.38 20.66 7.68
N ARG A 215 -0.83 19.46 7.49
CA ARG A 215 0.23 19.21 6.51
C ARG A 215 -0.35 18.75 5.18
N VAL A 216 0.22 19.23 4.09
CA VAL A 216 -0.24 18.92 2.73
C VAL A 216 0.92 18.37 1.91
N LEU A 217 0.69 17.24 1.23
CA LEU A 217 1.61 16.60 0.31
C LEU A 217 0.91 16.46 -1.04
N PRO A 218 1.16 17.38 -1.99
CA PRO A 218 0.51 17.35 -3.30
C PRO A 218 1.19 16.39 -4.26
N HIS A 219 0.48 16.00 -5.31
CA HIS A 219 1.06 15.39 -6.50
C HIS A 219 1.73 16.48 -7.34
N GLY A 220 3.02 16.33 -7.60
CA GLY A 220 3.77 17.30 -8.39
C GLY A 220 3.37 17.27 -9.87
N PRO A 221 3.62 18.37 -10.61
CA PRO A 221 3.35 18.43 -12.05
C PRO A 221 4.21 17.43 -12.83
N ASP A 222 5.45 17.21 -12.37
CA ASP A 222 6.42 16.31 -12.99
C ASP A 222 6.45 14.92 -12.32
N ASP A 223 5.60 14.65 -11.34
CA ASP A 223 5.53 13.34 -10.71
C ASP A 223 5.03 12.29 -11.70
N ASP A 224 5.57 11.09 -11.58
CA ASP A 224 5.08 9.94 -12.32
C ASP A 224 3.61 9.64 -12.00
N ALA A 225 2.93 9.00 -12.95
CA ALA A 225 1.60 8.46 -12.68
C ALA A 225 1.66 7.38 -11.58
N LEU A 226 0.60 7.27 -10.78
CA LEU A 226 0.54 6.33 -9.65
C LEU A 226 0.87 4.87 -10.04
N GLU A 227 0.56 4.48 -11.26
CA GLU A 227 0.85 3.15 -11.82
C GLU A 227 2.35 2.85 -12.01
N ARG A 228 3.21 3.88 -12.04
CA ARG A 228 4.66 3.72 -12.25
C ARG A 228 5.43 3.53 -10.96
N PHE A 229 4.84 3.85 -9.82
CA PHE A 229 5.50 3.64 -8.53
C PHE A 229 5.48 2.17 -8.15
N SER A 230 6.55 1.69 -7.53
CA SER A 230 6.57 0.34 -7.00
C SER A 230 5.63 0.19 -5.80
N LEU A 231 4.95 -0.96 -5.69
CA LEU A 231 4.06 -1.24 -4.57
C LEU A 231 4.80 -1.20 -3.23
N GLY A 232 6.06 -1.66 -3.21
CA GLY A 232 6.91 -1.62 -2.03
C GLY A 232 7.19 -0.20 -1.55
N GLU A 233 7.52 0.72 -2.47
CA GLU A 233 7.76 2.13 -2.14
C GLU A 233 6.48 2.82 -1.64
N LEU A 234 5.35 2.60 -2.30
CA LEU A 234 4.06 3.13 -1.85
C LEU A 234 3.70 2.63 -0.46
N PHE A 235 3.91 1.34 -0.20
CA PHE A 235 3.66 0.74 1.10
C PHE A 235 4.56 1.33 2.18
N LEU A 236 5.87 1.45 1.92
CA LEU A 236 6.84 2.07 2.82
C LEU A 236 6.48 3.52 3.14
N LEU A 237 6.13 4.30 2.12
CA LEU A 237 5.73 5.70 2.29
C LEU A 237 4.48 5.82 3.17
N LEU A 238 3.41 5.08 2.84
CA LEU A 238 2.17 5.10 3.64
C LEU A 238 2.42 4.70 5.09
N GLY A 239 3.20 3.66 5.33
CA GLY A 239 3.54 3.23 6.67
C GLY A 239 4.32 4.28 7.44
N SER A 240 5.34 4.91 6.82
CA SER A 240 6.10 6.00 7.42
C SER A 240 5.20 7.20 7.74
N LEU A 241 4.36 7.63 6.79
CA LEU A 241 3.43 8.74 7.03
C LEU A 241 2.47 8.45 8.20
N ARG A 242 1.95 7.24 8.30
CA ARG A 242 1.05 6.82 9.38
C ARG A 242 1.74 6.70 10.75
N GLN A 243 3.07 6.63 10.82
CA GLN A 243 3.81 6.72 12.07
C GLN A 243 3.94 8.17 12.56
N HIS A 244 3.93 9.15 11.64
CA HIS A 244 4.09 10.55 11.97
C HIS A 244 2.78 11.30 12.17
N PHE A 245 1.68 10.81 11.57
CA PHE A 245 0.36 11.45 11.63
C PHE A 245 -0.68 10.51 12.23
N GLN A 246 -1.59 11.08 13.03
CA GLN A 246 -2.72 10.32 13.60
C GLN A 246 -3.79 10.04 12.52
N HIS A 247 -3.86 10.90 11.51
CA HIS A 247 -4.77 10.74 10.39
C HIS A 247 -4.09 11.11 9.07
N VAL A 248 -4.16 10.21 8.10
CA VAL A 248 -3.72 10.42 6.72
C VAL A 248 -4.95 10.34 5.82
N LEU A 249 -5.30 11.46 5.21
CA LEU A 249 -6.38 11.55 4.22
C LEU A 249 -5.78 11.64 2.83
N VAL A 250 -6.17 10.74 1.93
CA VAL A 250 -5.66 10.71 0.56
C VAL A 250 -6.80 10.92 -0.42
N ASN A 251 -6.69 11.94 -1.25
CA ASN A 251 -7.55 12.12 -2.40
C ASN A 251 -6.99 11.35 -3.60
N LEU A 252 -7.77 10.41 -4.12
CA LEU A 252 -7.42 9.56 -5.28
C LEU A 252 -8.48 9.69 -6.40
N CYS A 253 -9.39 10.66 -6.31
CA CYS A 253 -10.45 10.84 -7.29
C CYS A 253 -9.88 11.06 -8.70
N GLY A 254 -10.41 10.37 -9.69
CA GLY A 254 -9.97 10.45 -11.07
C GLY A 254 -8.72 9.62 -11.39
N GLN A 255 -8.08 8.97 -10.42
CA GLN A 255 -6.96 8.07 -10.69
C GLN A 255 -7.44 6.80 -11.43
N PRO A 256 -6.70 6.34 -12.45
CA PRO A 256 -7.01 5.11 -13.16
C PRO A 256 -6.84 3.87 -12.26
N ASP A 257 -7.58 2.80 -12.59
CA ASP A 257 -7.44 1.52 -11.90
C ASP A 257 -6.04 0.92 -12.16
N CYS A 258 -5.22 0.91 -11.14
CA CYS A 258 -3.86 0.35 -11.15
C CYS A 258 -3.55 -0.37 -9.83
N ASP A 259 -2.46 -1.13 -9.82
CA ASP A 259 -2.05 -1.89 -8.63
C ASP A 259 -1.70 -0.96 -7.44
N GLY A 260 -1.13 0.21 -7.71
CA GLY A 260 -0.87 1.23 -6.69
C GLY A 260 -2.15 1.70 -6.01
N LEU A 261 -3.19 2.04 -6.80
CA LEU A 261 -4.51 2.44 -6.27
C LEU A 261 -5.14 1.33 -5.42
N ARG A 262 -5.11 0.09 -5.90
CA ARG A 262 -5.65 -1.07 -5.16
C ARG A 262 -4.88 -1.32 -3.86
N SER A 263 -3.56 -1.07 -3.87
CA SER A 263 -2.75 -1.14 -2.65
C SER A 263 -3.20 -0.12 -1.61
N PHE A 264 -3.46 1.13 -1.99
CA PHE A 264 -4.04 2.13 -1.08
C PHE A 264 -5.36 1.63 -0.49
N VAL A 265 -6.27 1.13 -1.32
CA VAL A 265 -7.60 0.65 -0.89
C VAL A 265 -7.49 -0.51 0.10
N ASN A 266 -6.60 -1.46 -0.13
CA ASN A 266 -6.41 -2.61 0.76
C ASN A 266 -5.87 -2.23 2.16
N HIS A 267 -5.15 -1.10 2.27
CA HIS A 267 -4.55 -0.64 3.53
C HIS A 267 -5.37 0.42 4.26
N ALA A 268 -6.44 0.91 3.64
CA ALA A 268 -7.30 1.94 4.22
C ALA A 268 -8.19 1.39 5.33
N GLN A 269 -8.44 2.19 6.35
CA GLN A 269 -9.48 1.94 7.36
C GLN A 269 -10.84 2.47 6.90
N ARG A 270 -10.85 3.50 6.06
CA ARG A 270 -12.07 4.08 5.48
C ARG A 270 -11.84 4.42 4.01
N LEU A 271 -12.83 4.10 3.20
CA LEU A 271 -12.90 4.47 1.80
C LEU A 271 -14.23 5.18 1.55
N PHE A 272 -14.17 6.45 1.15
CA PHE A 272 -15.31 7.18 0.63
C PHE A 272 -15.32 7.05 -0.90
N TRP A 273 -16.30 6.33 -1.42
CA TRP A 273 -16.49 6.15 -2.84
C TRP A 273 -17.39 7.26 -3.38
N CYS A 274 -16.80 8.21 -4.09
CA CYS A 274 -17.47 9.40 -4.59
C CYS A 274 -18.16 9.12 -5.93
N VAL A 275 -19.44 9.43 -6.02
CA VAL A 275 -20.23 9.37 -7.26
C VAL A 275 -21.18 10.56 -7.30
N ASP A 276 -21.60 10.97 -8.49
CA ASP A 276 -22.75 11.85 -8.70
C ASP A 276 -24.00 11.04 -9.06
N GLN A 277 -25.17 11.71 -9.22
CA GLN A 277 -26.42 11.04 -9.63
C GLN A 277 -26.49 10.73 -11.13
N SER A 278 -25.43 10.99 -11.90
CA SER A 278 -25.39 10.65 -13.33
C SER A 278 -25.41 9.15 -13.52
N VAL A 279 -26.41 8.63 -14.21
CA VAL A 279 -26.54 7.19 -14.51
C VAL A 279 -25.30 6.62 -15.21
N PRO A 280 -24.67 7.29 -16.20
CA PRO A 280 -23.43 6.80 -16.79
C PRO A 280 -22.28 6.70 -15.80
N ASN A 281 -22.14 7.67 -14.87
CA ASN A 281 -21.11 7.66 -13.86
C ASN A 281 -21.35 6.53 -12.84
N CYS A 282 -22.57 6.39 -12.34
CA CYS A 282 -22.96 5.29 -11.45
C CYS A 282 -22.66 3.93 -12.09
N ARG A 283 -22.99 3.71 -13.36
CA ARG A 283 -22.73 2.44 -14.06
C ARG A 283 -21.23 2.13 -14.17
N ARG A 284 -20.40 3.13 -14.50
CA ARG A 284 -18.94 2.94 -14.60
C ARG A 284 -18.31 2.63 -13.24
N ASN A 285 -18.71 3.36 -12.20
CA ASN A 285 -18.23 3.09 -10.83
C ASN A 285 -18.68 1.71 -10.34
N LEU A 286 -19.91 1.29 -10.61
CA LEU A 286 -20.41 -0.04 -10.26
C LEU A 286 -19.65 -1.15 -11.00
N ALA A 287 -19.34 -0.96 -12.27
CA ALA A 287 -18.54 -1.92 -13.04
C ALA A 287 -17.14 -2.09 -12.43
N LEU A 288 -16.50 -1.00 -12.02
CA LEU A 288 -15.20 -1.05 -11.34
C LEU A 288 -15.28 -1.72 -9.98
N LEU A 289 -16.29 -1.41 -9.17
CA LEU A 289 -16.53 -2.06 -7.88
C LEU A 289 -16.69 -3.58 -8.03
N ASN A 290 -17.46 -4.01 -9.02
CA ASN A 290 -17.66 -5.43 -9.30
C ASN A 290 -16.36 -6.11 -9.78
N LEU A 291 -15.57 -5.41 -10.59
CA LEU A 291 -14.24 -5.88 -11.00
C LEU A 291 -13.33 -6.04 -9.77
N TRP A 292 -13.30 -5.10 -8.85
CA TRP A 292 -12.49 -5.20 -7.64
C TRP A 292 -12.96 -6.32 -6.72
N ARG A 293 -14.28 -6.48 -6.53
CA ARG A 293 -14.85 -7.62 -5.79
C ARG A 293 -14.44 -8.96 -6.40
N SER A 294 -14.47 -9.08 -7.73
CA SER A 294 -14.05 -10.30 -8.43
C SER A 294 -12.55 -10.60 -8.29
N LYS A 295 -11.73 -9.57 -8.07
CA LYS A 295 -10.29 -9.68 -7.77
C LYS A 295 -9.99 -9.90 -6.28
N GLY A 296 -11.01 -10.05 -5.44
CA GLY A 296 -10.86 -10.30 -4.01
C GLY A 296 -10.50 -9.07 -3.16
N ILE A 297 -10.64 -7.85 -3.71
CA ILE A 297 -10.44 -6.63 -2.94
C ILE A 297 -11.60 -6.46 -1.96
N LYS A 298 -11.27 -6.33 -0.67
CA LYS A 298 -12.26 -6.12 0.39
C LYS A 298 -12.73 -4.67 0.41
N LEU A 299 -14.03 -4.47 0.32
CA LEU A 299 -14.67 -3.16 0.27
C LEU A 299 -15.65 -2.92 1.42
N ASP A 300 -15.59 -3.73 2.49
CA ASP A 300 -16.50 -3.64 3.64
C ASP A 300 -16.38 -2.31 4.40
N HIS A 301 -15.22 -1.67 4.30
CA HIS A 301 -14.92 -0.35 4.86
C HIS A 301 -15.32 0.81 3.94
N ALA A 302 -15.82 0.51 2.74
CA ALA A 302 -16.27 1.53 1.78
C ALA A 302 -17.64 2.11 2.17
N ARG A 303 -17.79 3.40 1.95
CA ARG A 303 -19.03 4.15 2.10
C ARG A 303 -19.27 4.95 0.83
N LEU A 304 -20.47 4.83 0.28
CA LEU A 304 -20.86 5.63 -0.86
C LEU A 304 -21.07 7.08 -0.44
N LEU A 305 -20.47 7.99 -1.18
CA LEU A 305 -20.65 9.43 -1.02
C LEU A 305 -21.23 9.97 -2.33
N VAL A 306 -22.43 10.53 -2.24
CA VAL A 306 -23.12 11.09 -3.42
C VAL A 306 -22.89 12.59 -3.43
N ASP A 307 -22.08 13.04 -4.38
CA ASP A 307 -21.80 14.46 -4.57
C ASP A 307 -23.01 15.16 -5.16
N ARG A 308 -23.22 16.43 -4.75
CA ARG A 308 -24.28 17.33 -5.26
C ARG A 308 -25.66 16.64 -5.35
N TYR A 309 -26.00 15.82 -4.34
CA TYR A 309 -27.25 15.09 -4.31
C TYR A 309 -28.49 16.01 -4.39
N GLN A 310 -29.35 15.71 -5.37
CA GLN A 310 -30.62 16.41 -5.57
C GLN A 310 -31.79 15.43 -5.35
N PRO A 311 -32.62 15.62 -4.29
CA PRO A 311 -33.71 14.69 -3.97
C PRO A 311 -34.76 14.51 -5.07
N ALA A 312 -34.92 15.49 -5.94
CA ALA A 312 -35.88 15.48 -7.04
C ALA A 312 -35.36 14.79 -8.32
N VAL A 313 -34.08 14.37 -8.33
CA VAL A 313 -33.42 13.78 -9.50
C VAL A 313 -33.20 12.29 -9.26
N ALA A 314 -33.55 11.45 -10.24
CA ALA A 314 -33.24 10.02 -10.21
C ALA A 314 -31.79 9.75 -10.69
N PRO A 315 -31.10 8.72 -10.16
CA PRO A 315 -31.55 7.79 -9.12
C PRO A 315 -31.56 8.38 -7.71
N GLY A 316 -32.56 8.05 -6.91
CA GLY A 316 -32.64 8.44 -5.51
C GLY A 316 -31.71 7.65 -4.61
N LEU A 317 -31.50 8.10 -3.34
CA LEU A 317 -30.64 7.38 -2.37
C LEU A 317 -31.02 5.90 -2.16
N PRO A 318 -32.34 5.52 -2.08
CA PRO A 318 -32.69 4.11 -1.95
C PRO A 318 -32.30 3.24 -3.16
N GLU A 319 -32.30 3.82 -4.36
CA GLU A 319 -31.89 3.13 -5.58
C GLU A 319 -30.37 2.98 -5.63
N LEU A 320 -29.66 4.05 -5.32
CA LEU A 320 -28.19 4.04 -5.24
C LEU A 320 -27.72 3.04 -4.18
N SER A 321 -28.31 3.05 -2.97
CA SER A 321 -27.96 2.12 -1.88
C SER A 321 -28.24 0.63 -2.20
N LYS A 322 -29.17 0.34 -3.13
CA LYS A 322 -29.38 -1.05 -3.59
C LYS A 322 -28.41 -1.45 -4.71
N THR A 323 -27.88 -0.46 -5.42
CA THR A 323 -27.06 -0.67 -6.62
C THR A 323 -25.58 -0.85 -6.22
N PHE A 324 -25.10 -0.11 -5.24
CA PHE A 324 -23.73 -0.14 -4.72
C PHE A 324 -23.60 -1.01 -3.48
#